data_220bea841f375d05a15eacfcbf4806c4
#
_entry.id   220bea841f375d05a15eacfcbf4806c4
#
_cell.length_a   1.000
_cell.length_b   1.000
_cell.length_c   1.000
_cell.angle_alpha   90.00
_cell.angle_beta   90.00
_cell.angle_gamma   90.00
#
_symmetry.space_group_name_H-M   'P 1'
#
loop_
_entity.id
_entity.type
_entity.pdbx_description
1 polymer ?
#
loop_
_entity_poly.entity_id
_entity_poly.type
_entity_poly.pdbx_seq_one_letter_code
_entity_poly.pdbx_strand_id
1 'polypeptide(L)'
;LRLIILFFVSSGIAFAGEATGFVFHDKNENGVRDQGEAGIPKVAVSNQREVVVTDADGRWKLPHDEDTIFFVIKPRGWKTPVNKYQIPQFYYIHKPGGSPKDFRYAGVEPTGPLPDSIDFPLKKSEEPDTFKAIFFGDPQPSNIDQIDFIAHDVIAELIGTDAKFGVTLGDILFDQLDLFTPSNANVALIGIPWYNVVGNHDINFDSPTDVDSDETFHKHFGPNYYSFDYGAVHFLVLDDVEWGRTNSKGKKTYAGGLSEEQLTFIENDLALVPEEKLIMLMMHIPLTTMENRSDLYRLIERRPYTLSISGHTHWHAHQYITKEDGWEGAEPHHHIVNVTVSGSWWKGKKDELGIPHATMRDGAPNGYSIMTFDGVNHTLDFKAARQPADYQ
;
A
#
# COMPACT_ATOMS: atom_id res chain seq x y z
N LEU A 1 36.52 -6.78 41.57
CA LEU A 1 35.93 -7.09 40.25
C LEU A 1 34.47 -7.52 40.48
N ARG A 2 33.50 -6.60 40.28
CA ARG A 2 32.06 -6.94 40.35
C ARG A 2 31.60 -7.27 38.93
N LEU A 3 31.22 -8.54 38.72
CA LEU A 3 30.60 -9.04 37.50
C LEU A 3 29.16 -8.50 37.46
N ILE A 4 28.89 -7.57 36.55
CA ILE A 4 27.50 -7.15 36.22
C ILE A 4 27.00 -8.11 35.17
N ILE A 5 26.10 -9.01 35.53
CA ILE A 5 25.36 -9.87 34.62
C ILE A 5 24.17 -9.04 34.13
N LEU A 6 24.24 -8.57 32.89
CA LEU A 6 23.09 -8.00 32.21
C LEU A 6 22.17 -9.17 31.77
N PHE A 7 21.02 -9.26 32.41
CA PHE A 7 19.91 -10.07 31.89
C PHE A 7 19.27 -9.30 30.73
N PHE A 8 19.49 -9.75 29.51
CA PHE A 8 18.61 -9.40 28.40
C PHE A 8 17.30 -10.14 28.59
N VAL A 9 16.26 -9.44 29.02
CA VAL A 9 14.89 -9.93 28.93
C VAL A 9 14.47 -9.71 27.49
N SER A 10 14.61 -10.73 26.65
CA SER A 10 13.89 -10.76 25.37
C SER A 10 12.42 -10.97 25.73
N SER A 11 11.59 -9.98 25.53
CA SER A 11 10.14 -10.15 25.51
C SER A 11 9.80 -10.99 24.28
N GLY A 12 9.80 -12.31 24.44
CA GLY A 12 9.34 -13.21 23.40
C GLY A 12 7.85 -12.99 23.19
N ILE A 13 7.46 -12.59 21.99
CA ILE A 13 6.07 -12.60 21.55
C ILE A 13 5.64 -14.08 21.57
N ALA A 14 4.61 -14.38 22.36
CA ALA A 14 4.04 -15.73 22.44
C ALA A 14 3.03 -15.87 21.28
N PHE A 15 3.40 -16.58 20.23
CA PHE A 15 2.47 -16.94 19.16
C PHE A 15 1.43 -17.95 19.64
N ALA A 16 0.19 -17.82 19.17
CA ALA A 16 -0.91 -18.73 19.50
C ALA A 16 -0.77 -20.09 18.79
N GLY A 17 -0.12 -20.12 17.62
CA GLY A 17 0.06 -21.33 16.83
C GLY A 17 0.84 -21.11 15.53
N GLU A 18 0.69 -22.06 14.61
CA GLU A 18 1.28 -22.00 13.27
C GLU A 18 0.18 -22.14 12.22
N ALA A 19 0.16 -21.24 11.26
CA ALA A 19 -0.66 -21.30 10.05
C ALA A 19 0.12 -21.98 8.93
N THR A 20 -0.58 -22.71 8.08
CA THR A 20 0.01 -23.39 6.91
C THR A 20 -0.86 -23.22 5.70
N GLY A 21 -0.27 -23.35 4.51
CA GLY A 21 -1.03 -23.30 3.28
C GLY A 21 -0.16 -23.53 2.05
N PHE A 22 -0.70 -23.23 0.90
CA PHE A 22 -0.04 -23.38 -0.37
C PHE A 22 -0.09 -22.08 -1.17
N VAL A 23 0.95 -21.82 -1.95
CA VAL A 23 0.88 -20.95 -3.11
C VAL A 23 0.81 -21.85 -4.33
N PHE A 24 -0.20 -21.71 -5.19
CA PHE A 24 -0.44 -22.64 -6.28
C PHE A 24 -0.80 -21.93 -7.59
N HIS A 25 -0.56 -22.64 -8.72
CA HIS A 25 -0.92 -22.16 -10.04
C HIS A 25 -2.40 -22.47 -10.31
N ASP A 26 -3.26 -21.50 -10.06
CA ASP A 26 -4.68 -21.54 -10.38
C ASP A 26 -4.85 -21.36 -11.91
N LYS A 27 -5.03 -22.48 -12.62
CA LYS A 27 -5.10 -22.48 -14.09
C LYS A 27 -6.48 -22.10 -14.63
N ASN A 28 -7.53 -22.43 -13.89
CA ASN A 28 -8.92 -22.19 -14.27
C ASN A 28 -9.52 -20.92 -13.65
N GLU A 29 -8.73 -20.22 -12.79
CA GLU A 29 -9.10 -18.96 -12.14
C GLU A 29 -10.33 -19.08 -11.23
N ASN A 30 -10.53 -20.25 -10.57
CA ASN A 30 -11.64 -20.44 -9.65
C ASN A 30 -11.30 -20.15 -8.17
N GLY A 31 -10.02 -19.89 -7.86
CA GLY A 31 -9.53 -19.57 -6.51
C GLY A 31 -9.42 -20.79 -5.59
N VAL A 32 -9.64 -21.99 -6.09
CA VAL A 32 -9.58 -23.23 -5.31
C VAL A 32 -8.50 -24.15 -5.88
N ARG A 33 -7.70 -24.75 -5.03
CA ARG A 33 -6.65 -25.66 -5.46
C ARG A 33 -7.24 -27.00 -5.91
N ASP A 34 -7.36 -27.18 -7.22
CA ASP A 34 -7.89 -28.38 -7.83
C ASP A 34 -6.83 -29.48 -8.00
N GLN A 35 -7.30 -30.71 -8.24
CA GLN A 35 -6.42 -31.83 -8.57
C GLN A 35 -5.64 -31.54 -9.86
N GLY A 36 -4.29 -31.56 -9.77
CA GLY A 36 -3.40 -31.29 -10.91
C GLY A 36 -2.95 -29.84 -11.02
N GLU A 37 -3.34 -28.98 -10.08
CA GLU A 37 -2.78 -27.66 -9.93
C GLU A 37 -1.54 -27.70 -9.04
N ALA A 38 -0.41 -27.36 -9.65
CA ALA A 38 0.88 -27.47 -9.00
C ALA A 38 1.11 -26.33 -8.03
N GLY A 39 1.73 -26.64 -6.88
CA GLY A 39 2.30 -25.61 -6.01
C GLY A 39 3.40 -24.84 -6.71
N ILE A 40 3.62 -23.60 -6.31
CA ILE A 40 4.65 -22.71 -6.84
C ILE A 40 5.76 -22.60 -5.80
N PRO A 41 6.96 -23.11 -6.08
CA PRO A 41 8.09 -23.01 -5.17
C PRO A 41 8.71 -21.62 -5.15
N LYS A 42 9.42 -21.30 -4.06
CA LYS A 42 10.21 -20.07 -3.89
C LYS A 42 9.39 -18.79 -4.00
N VAL A 43 8.12 -18.82 -3.61
CA VAL A 43 7.27 -17.65 -3.48
C VAL A 43 7.30 -17.20 -2.03
N ALA A 44 7.50 -15.92 -1.80
CA ALA A 44 7.50 -15.35 -0.45
C ALA A 44 6.07 -15.21 0.08
N VAL A 45 5.88 -15.53 1.36
CA VAL A 45 4.63 -15.37 2.11
C VAL A 45 4.97 -14.73 3.45
N SER A 46 4.17 -13.77 3.90
CA SER A 46 4.36 -13.04 5.15
C SER A 46 3.15 -13.12 6.07
N ASN A 47 3.40 -12.94 7.37
CA ASN A 47 2.40 -12.66 8.40
C ASN A 47 2.46 -11.21 8.89
N GLN A 48 2.87 -10.29 8.04
CA GLN A 48 3.17 -8.88 8.33
C GLN A 48 4.47 -8.62 9.11
N ARG A 49 5.21 -9.63 9.50
CA ARG A 49 6.48 -9.52 10.23
C ARG A 49 7.54 -10.44 9.66
N GLU A 50 7.30 -11.75 9.76
CA GLU A 50 8.18 -12.75 9.19
C GLU A 50 7.86 -12.98 7.71
N VAL A 51 8.88 -13.33 6.96
CA VAL A 51 8.76 -13.70 5.55
C VAL A 51 9.42 -15.05 5.34
N VAL A 52 8.65 -16.00 4.80
CA VAL A 52 9.15 -17.34 4.43
C VAL A 52 8.97 -17.58 2.95
N VAL A 53 9.74 -18.51 2.38
CA VAL A 53 9.56 -18.93 1.00
C VAL A 53 8.93 -20.31 0.93
N THR A 54 8.07 -20.54 -0.04
CA THR A 54 7.43 -21.83 -0.27
C THR A 54 8.45 -22.91 -0.65
N ASP A 55 8.19 -24.13 -0.19
CA ASP A 55 8.98 -25.33 -0.54
C ASP A 55 8.75 -25.79 -2.01
N ALA A 56 9.30 -26.97 -2.37
CA ALA A 56 9.19 -27.52 -3.72
C ALA A 56 7.74 -27.82 -4.14
N ASP A 57 6.85 -28.05 -3.19
CA ASP A 57 5.44 -28.34 -3.40
C ASP A 57 4.54 -27.09 -3.25
N GLY A 58 5.14 -25.92 -3.07
CA GLY A 58 4.43 -24.65 -2.88
C GLY A 58 3.89 -24.44 -1.47
N ARG A 59 4.33 -25.24 -0.47
CA ARG A 59 3.87 -25.12 0.92
C ARG A 59 4.61 -24.03 1.66
N TRP A 60 3.89 -23.38 2.57
CA TRP A 60 4.43 -22.40 3.51
C TRP A 60 3.94 -22.66 4.93
N LYS A 61 4.63 -22.08 5.91
CA LYS A 61 4.30 -22.17 7.32
C LYS A 61 4.80 -20.93 8.06
N LEU A 62 3.93 -20.28 8.83
CA LEU A 62 4.23 -19.08 9.59
C LEU A 62 3.54 -19.12 10.96
N PRO A 63 4.13 -18.54 12.00
CA PRO A 63 3.47 -18.35 13.27
C PRO A 63 2.32 -17.33 13.15
N HIS A 64 1.35 -17.42 14.07
CA HIS A 64 0.24 -16.47 14.16
C HIS A 64 -0.17 -16.22 15.61
N ASP A 65 -0.87 -15.13 15.83
CA ASP A 65 -1.69 -14.83 16.99
C ASP A 65 -3.17 -14.65 16.60
N GLU A 66 -3.98 -14.04 17.46
CA GLU A 66 -5.41 -13.85 17.20
C GLU A 66 -5.71 -12.67 16.24
N ASP A 67 -4.68 -11.91 15.83
CA ASP A 67 -4.81 -10.81 14.88
C ASP A 67 -3.61 -10.83 13.92
N THR A 68 -3.77 -11.57 12.84
CA THR A 68 -2.68 -11.79 11.88
C THR A 68 -3.22 -11.71 10.46
N ILE A 69 -2.58 -10.92 9.60
CA ILE A 69 -2.87 -10.91 8.19
C ILE A 69 -1.75 -11.64 7.44
N PHE A 70 -2.10 -12.77 6.83
CA PHE A 70 -1.20 -13.51 5.96
C PHE A 70 -1.34 -13.02 4.53
N PHE A 71 -0.23 -12.87 3.82
CA PHE A 71 -0.30 -12.51 2.41
C PHE A 71 0.85 -13.11 1.61
N VAL A 72 0.56 -13.41 0.34
CA VAL A 72 1.58 -13.79 -0.62
C VAL A 72 2.20 -12.53 -1.23
N ILE A 73 3.53 -12.44 -1.21
CA ILE A 73 4.28 -11.42 -1.93
C ILE A 73 4.28 -11.85 -3.40
N LYS A 74 3.46 -11.19 -4.20
CA LYS A 74 3.25 -11.53 -5.60
C LYS A 74 4.58 -11.48 -6.36
N PRO A 75 5.09 -12.61 -6.85
CA PRO A 75 6.36 -12.60 -7.58
C PRO A 75 6.17 -12.14 -9.03
N ARG A 76 7.25 -11.69 -9.66
CA ARG A 76 7.31 -11.39 -11.09
C ARG A 76 6.81 -12.56 -11.93
N GLY A 77 6.07 -12.27 -12.99
CA GLY A 77 5.53 -13.28 -13.92
C GLY A 77 4.26 -13.97 -13.43
N TRP A 78 3.66 -13.46 -12.36
CA TRP A 78 2.42 -13.96 -11.81
C TRP A 78 1.47 -12.81 -11.48
N LYS A 79 0.17 -13.08 -11.53
CA LYS A 79 -0.88 -12.17 -11.06
C LYS A 79 -1.73 -12.84 -9.99
N THR A 80 -2.21 -12.06 -9.05
CA THR A 80 -3.23 -12.45 -8.07
C THR A 80 -4.62 -12.32 -8.67
N PRO A 81 -5.64 -13.03 -8.18
CA PRO A 81 -7.03 -12.69 -8.45
C PRO A 81 -7.33 -11.25 -8.05
N VAL A 82 -8.36 -10.67 -8.65
CA VAL A 82 -8.93 -9.39 -8.23
C VAL A 82 -10.40 -9.56 -7.91
N ASN A 83 -10.91 -8.78 -6.96
CA ASN A 83 -12.34 -8.77 -6.69
C ASN A 83 -13.08 -7.90 -7.73
N LYS A 84 -14.42 -7.77 -7.57
CA LYS A 84 -15.25 -6.96 -8.47
C LYS A 84 -14.87 -5.46 -8.53
N TYR A 85 -14.06 -5.00 -7.61
CA TYR A 85 -13.53 -3.63 -7.54
C TYR A 85 -12.10 -3.52 -8.06
N GLN A 86 -11.59 -4.55 -8.75
CA GLN A 86 -10.20 -4.64 -9.23
C GLN A 86 -9.15 -4.59 -8.10
N ILE A 87 -9.54 -4.83 -6.85
CA ILE A 87 -8.61 -4.89 -5.71
C ILE A 87 -7.98 -6.28 -5.68
N PRO A 88 -6.62 -6.38 -5.70
CA PRO A 88 -5.91 -7.65 -5.63
C PRO A 88 -6.24 -8.47 -4.38
N GLN A 89 -6.48 -9.76 -4.57
CA GLN A 89 -6.84 -10.71 -3.51
C GLN A 89 -5.63 -11.61 -3.24
N PHE A 90 -4.72 -11.14 -2.41
CA PHE A 90 -3.43 -11.79 -2.13
C PHE A 90 -3.24 -12.09 -0.63
N TYR A 91 -4.27 -11.91 0.19
CA TYR A 91 -4.21 -11.97 1.64
C TYR A 91 -5.32 -12.81 2.26
N TYR A 92 -5.11 -13.18 3.52
CA TYR A 92 -6.09 -13.78 4.43
C TYR A 92 -6.00 -13.11 5.79
N ILE A 93 -7.11 -12.62 6.31
CA ILE A 93 -7.19 -12.00 7.64
C ILE A 93 -7.65 -13.07 8.64
N HIS A 94 -6.84 -13.31 9.66
CA HIS A 94 -7.18 -14.11 10.84
C HIS A 94 -7.46 -13.18 12.01
N LYS A 95 -8.73 -12.95 12.28
CA LYS A 95 -9.22 -12.13 13.41
C LYS A 95 -10.48 -12.78 13.96
N PRO A 96 -10.35 -13.86 14.77
CA PRO A 96 -11.48 -14.70 15.20
C PRO A 96 -12.61 -13.93 15.85
N GLY A 97 -12.30 -12.92 16.66
CA GLY A 97 -13.27 -12.04 17.33
C GLY A 97 -13.83 -10.92 16.49
N GLY A 98 -13.22 -10.66 15.32
CA GLY A 98 -13.49 -9.48 14.51
C GLY A 98 -12.99 -8.18 15.14
N SER A 99 -13.18 -7.09 14.45
CA SER A 99 -12.82 -5.73 14.89
C SER A 99 -13.70 -5.24 16.06
N PRO A 100 -13.26 -4.22 16.82
CA PRO A 100 -14.10 -3.57 17.82
C PRO A 100 -15.45 -3.14 17.25
N LYS A 101 -16.54 -3.45 17.97
CA LYS A 101 -17.93 -3.26 17.48
C LYS A 101 -18.48 -1.85 17.72
N ASP A 102 -17.82 -1.06 18.52
CA ASP A 102 -18.20 0.30 18.92
C ASP A 102 -17.61 1.38 18.00
N PHE A 103 -16.86 0.99 16.98
CA PHE A 103 -16.37 1.92 15.98
C PHE A 103 -17.50 2.44 15.09
N ARG A 104 -17.44 3.71 14.72
CA ARG A 104 -18.39 4.36 13.81
C ARG A 104 -18.49 3.62 12.47
N TYR A 105 -17.36 3.17 11.94
CA TYR A 105 -17.28 2.42 10.72
C TYR A 105 -16.82 1.00 11.03
N ALA A 106 -17.58 0.02 10.56
CA ALA A 106 -17.32 -1.38 10.85
C ALA A 106 -16.04 -1.88 10.18
N GLY A 107 -15.18 -2.46 10.96
CA GLY A 107 -13.98 -3.17 10.50
C GLY A 107 -14.27 -4.59 10.03
N VAL A 108 -13.30 -5.47 10.22
CA VAL A 108 -13.33 -6.88 9.82
C VAL A 108 -14.36 -7.64 10.65
N GLU A 109 -15.23 -8.41 9.98
CA GLU A 109 -16.15 -9.32 10.67
C GLU A 109 -15.39 -10.48 11.33
N PRO A 110 -15.94 -11.11 12.38
CA PRO A 110 -15.31 -12.27 12.99
C PRO A 110 -14.99 -13.36 11.97
N THR A 111 -13.72 -13.71 11.83
CA THR A 111 -13.28 -14.73 10.86
C THR A 111 -13.48 -16.16 11.37
N GLY A 112 -13.72 -16.34 12.66
CA GLY A 112 -13.76 -17.65 13.28
C GLY A 112 -12.37 -18.30 13.39
N PRO A 113 -12.32 -19.62 13.64
CA PRO A 113 -11.05 -20.32 13.82
C PRO A 113 -10.23 -20.33 12.52
N LEU A 114 -8.92 -20.46 12.68
CA LEU A 114 -8.01 -20.61 11.54
C LEU A 114 -8.40 -21.85 10.71
N PRO A 115 -8.48 -21.76 9.37
CA PRO A 115 -8.71 -22.92 8.51
C PRO A 115 -7.50 -23.86 8.52
N ASP A 116 -7.71 -25.12 8.14
CA ASP A 116 -6.64 -26.13 8.04
C ASP A 116 -5.55 -25.75 7.02
N SER A 117 -5.89 -24.94 6.02
CA SER A 117 -4.98 -24.45 4.98
C SER A 117 -5.41 -23.07 4.51
N ILE A 118 -4.44 -22.17 4.36
CA ILE A 118 -4.62 -20.86 3.73
C ILE A 118 -3.90 -20.89 2.39
N ASP A 119 -4.66 -21.01 1.31
CA ASP A 119 -4.12 -21.21 -0.03
C ASP A 119 -4.19 -19.92 -0.86
N PHE A 120 -3.07 -19.55 -1.47
CA PHE A 120 -2.95 -18.37 -2.32
C PHE A 120 -2.90 -18.77 -3.80
N PRO A 121 -3.96 -18.49 -4.57
CA PRO A 121 -3.99 -18.72 -6.01
C PRO A 121 -3.18 -17.68 -6.76
N LEU A 122 -2.34 -18.11 -7.69
CA LEU A 122 -1.63 -17.24 -8.62
C LEU A 122 -1.78 -17.75 -10.04
N LYS A 123 -1.91 -16.84 -11.01
CA LYS A 123 -1.92 -17.15 -12.44
C LYS A 123 -0.71 -16.59 -13.14
N LYS A 124 -0.11 -17.35 -14.07
CA LYS A 124 1.01 -16.85 -14.90
C LYS A 124 0.59 -15.62 -15.69
N SER A 125 1.46 -14.64 -15.72
CA SER A 125 1.30 -13.38 -16.44
C SER A 125 2.62 -12.97 -17.07
N GLU A 126 2.58 -12.44 -18.28
CA GLU A 126 3.76 -11.81 -18.87
C GLU A 126 3.92 -10.41 -18.29
N GLU A 127 5.10 -10.12 -17.78
CA GLU A 127 5.43 -8.83 -17.18
C GLU A 127 6.71 -8.28 -17.83
N PRO A 128 6.56 -7.33 -18.76
CA PRO A 128 7.72 -6.66 -19.37
C PRO A 128 8.41 -5.75 -18.36
N ASP A 129 9.71 -5.49 -18.58
CA ASP A 129 10.46 -4.52 -17.78
C ASP A 129 10.08 -3.07 -18.10
N THR A 130 9.48 -2.83 -19.27
CA THR A 130 8.92 -1.53 -19.65
C THR A 130 7.40 -1.56 -19.49
N PHE A 131 6.88 -0.76 -18.55
CA PHE A 131 5.45 -0.69 -18.25
C PHE A 131 5.07 0.65 -17.62
N LYS A 132 3.77 0.93 -17.57
CA LYS A 132 3.20 2.11 -16.91
C LYS A 132 2.40 1.73 -15.68
N ALA A 133 2.44 2.57 -14.67
CA ALA A 133 1.55 2.56 -13.51
C ALA A 133 0.94 3.94 -13.30
N ILE A 134 -0.28 3.99 -12.74
CA ILE A 134 -1.00 5.23 -12.45
C ILE A 134 -0.94 5.50 -10.96
N PHE A 135 -0.70 6.75 -10.58
CA PHE A 135 -0.65 7.17 -9.19
C PHE A 135 -1.66 8.30 -8.92
N PHE A 136 -2.57 8.02 -8.00
CA PHE A 136 -3.48 9.00 -7.42
C PHE A 136 -2.93 9.47 -6.08
N GLY A 137 -2.76 10.77 -5.90
CA GLY A 137 -2.58 11.37 -4.59
C GLY A 137 -3.91 11.93 -4.10
N ASP A 138 -4.28 11.65 -2.87
CA ASP A 138 -5.32 12.36 -2.10
C ASP A 138 -6.63 12.62 -2.88
N PRO A 139 -7.34 11.59 -3.37
CA PRO A 139 -8.66 11.78 -3.99
C PRO A 139 -9.68 12.44 -3.06
N GLN A 140 -9.68 12.08 -1.80
CA GLN A 140 -10.39 12.68 -0.66
C GLN A 140 -11.85 13.10 -0.91
N PRO A 141 -12.73 12.29 -1.52
CA PRO A 141 -14.13 12.61 -1.56
C PRO A 141 -14.76 12.50 -0.18
N SER A 142 -15.57 13.50 0.22
CA SER A 142 -16.30 13.53 1.48
C SER A 142 -17.79 13.19 1.33
N ASN A 143 -18.25 12.97 0.10
CA ASN A 143 -19.64 12.64 -0.23
C ASN A 143 -19.72 12.05 -1.65
N ILE A 144 -20.89 11.55 -2.02
CA ILE A 144 -21.16 10.91 -3.32
C ILE A 144 -20.94 11.88 -4.50
N ASP A 145 -21.32 13.16 -4.38
CA ASP A 145 -21.12 14.12 -5.46
C ASP A 145 -19.62 14.25 -5.81
N GLN A 146 -18.75 14.21 -4.80
CA GLN A 146 -17.30 14.28 -5.03
C GLN A 146 -16.73 12.99 -5.62
N ILE A 147 -17.31 11.84 -5.30
CA ILE A 147 -16.99 10.58 -6.00
C ILE A 147 -17.37 10.68 -7.48
N ASP A 148 -18.52 11.26 -7.78
CA ASP A 148 -18.94 11.52 -9.17
C ASP A 148 -18.01 12.53 -9.87
N PHE A 149 -17.49 13.54 -9.16
CA PHE A 149 -16.47 14.43 -9.74
C PHE A 149 -15.21 13.65 -10.15
N ILE A 150 -14.70 12.76 -9.28
CA ILE A 150 -13.54 11.90 -9.62
C ILE A 150 -13.85 11.04 -10.84
N ALA A 151 -15.05 10.46 -10.90
CA ALA A 151 -15.46 9.61 -12.02
C ALA A 151 -15.41 10.35 -13.37
N HIS A 152 -15.90 11.57 -13.40
CA HIS A 152 -15.98 12.38 -14.64
C HIS A 152 -14.71 13.17 -14.94
N ASP A 153 -13.95 13.54 -13.91
CA ASP A 153 -12.75 14.35 -14.05
C ASP A 153 -11.52 13.50 -14.44
N VAL A 154 -11.34 12.36 -13.77
CA VAL A 154 -10.11 11.54 -13.85
C VAL A 154 -10.38 10.13 -14.39
N ILE A 155 -11.35 9.40 -13.85
CA ILE A 155 -11.53 7.98 -14.16
C ILE A 155 -11.96 7.79 -15.62
N ALA A 156 -12.86 8.65 -16.12
CA ALA A 156 -13.40 8.54 -17.48
C ALA A 156 -12.31 8.55 -18.55
N GLU A 157 -11.25 9.33 -18.36
CA GLU A 157 -10.14 9.41 -19.34
C GLU A 157 -9.12 8.25 -19.18
N LEU A 158 -9.20 7.49 -18.10
CA LEU A 158 -8.33 6.35 -17.83
C LEU A 158 -8.90 5.01 -18.29
N ILE A 159 -10.19 4.96 -18.65
CA ILE A 159 -10.82 3.74 -19.17
C ILE A 159 -10.11 3.30 -20.46
N GLY A 160 -9.57 2.07 -20.45
CA GLY A 160 -8.83 1.54 -21.59
C GLY A 160 -7.34 1.95 -21.61
N THR A 161 -6.81 2.46 -20.51
CA THR A 161 -5.37 2.75 -20.35
C THR A 161 -4.50 1.51 -20.62
N ASP A 162 -3.26 1.73 -21.07
CA ASP A 162 -2.24 0.69 -21.24
C ASP A 162 -1.42 0.42 -19.95
N ALA A 163 -1.70 1.17 -18.86
CA ALA A 163 -1.07 0.96 -17.57
C ALA A 163 -1.42 -0.43 -17.01
N LYS A 164 -0.50 -1.00 -16.24
CA LYS A 164 -0.62 -2.38 -15.73
C LYS A 164 -1.32 -2.47 -14.40
N PHE A 165 -1.25 -1.41 -13.61
CA PHE A 165 -1.96 -1.25 -12.34
C PHE A 165 -2.03 0.23 -11.97
N GLY A 166 -2.86 0.55 -10.98
CA GLY A 166 -2.90 1.85 -10.35
C GLY A 166 -2.68 1.77 -8.85
N VAL A 167 -2.32 2.89 -8.25
CA VAL A 167 -2.10 3.04 -6.81
C VAL A 167 -2.73 4.34 -6.33
N THR A 168 -3.48 4.28 -5.23
CA THR A 168 -3.84 5.47 -4.46
C THR A 168 -2.89 5.62 -3.28
N LEU A 169 -2.23 6.76 -3.17
CA LEU A 169 -1.19 7.06 -2.18
C LEU A 169 -1.77 7.59 -0.85
N GLY A 170 -2.81 6.94 -0.35
CA GLY A 170 -3.52 7.33 0.86
C GLY A 170 -4.50 8.48 0.67
N ASP A 171 -5.21 8.82 1.74
CA ASP A 171 -6.32 9.77 1.74
C ASP A 171 -7.31 9.47 0.60
N ILE A 172 -7.65 8.16 0.50
CA ILE A 172 -8.60 7.63 -0.47
C ILE A 172 -9.95 8.33 -0.29
N LEU A 173 -10.31 8.59 0.98
CA LEU A 173 -11.51 9.30 1.41
C LEU A 173 -11.16 10.49 2.30
N PHE A 174 -12.17 11.29 2.64
CA PHE A 174 -12.07 12.36 3.65
C PHE A 174 -12.93 11.98 4.88
N ASP A 175 -12.40 11.15 5.78
CA ASP A 175 -12.99 10.69 7.06
C ASP A 175 -14.30 9.87 6.95
N GLN A 176 -14.93 9.74 5.80
CA GLN A 176 -16.21 9.02 5.63
C GLN A 176 -15.96 7.62 5.07
N LEU A 177 -15.51 6.67 5.92
CA LEU A 177 -15.08 5.35 5.51
C LEU A 177 -16.19 4.46 4.90
N ASP A 178 -17.46 4.79 5.09
CA ASP A 178 -18.59 4.16 4.41
C ASP A 178 -18.61 4.43 2.89
N LEU A 179 -17.85 5.41 2.43
CA LEU A 179 -17.68 5.72 1.01
C LEU A 179 -16.62 4.85 0.30
N PHE A 180 -15.88 3.97 0.98
CA PHE A 180 -14.93 3.06 0.31
C PHE A 180 -15.60 2.25 -0.80
N THR A 181 -16.79 1.69 -0.53
CA THR A 181 -17.50 0.87 -1.52
C THR A 181 -17.86 1.63 -2.80
N PRO A 182 -18.54 2.79 -2.77
CA PRO A 182 -18.84 3.54 -4.00
C PRO A 182 -17.57 4.12 -4.66
N SER A 183 -16.57 4.54 -3.90
CA SER A 183 -15.28 5.00 -4.45
C SER A 183 -14.57 3.88 -5.23
N ASN A 184 -14.43 2.69 -4.62
CA ASN A 184 -13.84 1.54 -5.26
C ASN A 184 -14.61 1.08 -6.51
N ALA A 185 -15.95 1.20 -6.51
CA ALA A 185 -16.77 0.88 -7.67
C ALA A 185 -16.47 1.80 -8.86
N ASN A 186 -16.19 3.07 -8.62
CA ASN A 186 -15.82 4.03 -9.66
C ASN A 186 -14.39 3.78 -10.16
N VAL A 187 -13.41 3.60 -9.26
CA VAL A 187 -12.02 3.30 -9.65
C VAL A 187 -11.92 2.01 -10.47
N ALA A 188 -12.75 1.01 -10.14
CA ALA A 188 -12.80 -0.26 -10.87
C ALA A 188 -13.15 -0.12 -12.36
N LEU A 189 -13.81 0.98 -12.77
CA LEU A 189 -14.15 1.24 -14.18
C LEU A 189 -12.91 1.42 -15.06
N ILE A 190 -11.77 1.76 -14.49
CA ILE A 190 -10.48 1.84 -15.20
C ILE A 190 -10.10 0.46 -15.76
N GLY A 191 -10.48 -0.65 -15.06
CA GLY A 191 -10.34 -2.02 -15.56
C GLY A 191 -8.96 -2.64 -15.34
N ILE A 192 -8.12 -2.09 -14.46
CA ILE A 192 -6.80 -2.60 -14.08
C ILE A 192 -6.73 -2.87 -12.57
N PRO A 193 -5.82 -3.77 -12.09
CA PRO A 193 -5.60 -3.95 -10.66
C PRO A 193 -5.27 -2.62 -9.96
N TRP A 194 -5.86 -2.41 -8.77
CA TRP A 194 -5.70 -1.17 -8.03
C TRP A 194 -5.25 -1.44 -6.60
N TYR A 195 -4.06 -0.94 -6.26
CA TYR A 195 -3.46 -1.03 -4.92
C TYR A 195 -3.76 0.25 -4.12
N ASN A 196 -3.73 0.13 -2.80
CA ASN A 196 -4.05 1.26 -1.93
C ASN A 196 -3.04 1.35 -0.79
N VAL A 197 -2.62 2.58 -0.50
CA VAL A 197 -1.87 2.97 0.68
C VAL A 197 -2.86 3.56 1.67
N VAL A 198 -2.71 3.33 2.97
CA VAL A 198 -3.52 3.99 3.98
C VAL A 198 -3.07 5.44 4.16
N GLY A 199 -4.04 6.36 4.27
CA GLY A 199 -3.80 7.77 4.59
C GLY A 199 -4.41 8.16 5.92
N ASN A 200 -4.06 9.33 6.44
CA ASN A 200 -4.55 9.77 7.74
C ASN A 200 -6.07 10.07 7.78
N HIS A 201 -6.72 10.15 6.64
CA HIS A 201 -8.17 10.27 6.53
C HIS A 201 -8.88 8.92 6.31
N ASP A 202 -8.13 7.82 6.19
CA ASP A 202 -8.67 6.48 5.92
C ASP A 202 -8.77 5.59 7.17
N ILE A 203 -8.49 6.15 8.35
CA ILE A 203 -8.39 5.43 9.62
C ILE A 203 -9.65 5.55 10.50
N ASN A 204 -9.82 4.64 11.43
CA ASN A 204 -10.85 4.67 12.45
C ASN A 204 -10.44 5.62 13.60
N PHE A 205 -10.85 6.89 13.56
CA PHE A 205 -10.54 7.87 14.61
C PHE A 205 -11.12 7.51 16.00
N ASP A 206 -12.05 6.56 16.05
CA ASP A 206 -12.58 6.03 17.30
C ASP A 206 -11.58 5.13 18.02
N SER A 207 -10.59 4.59 17.31
CA SER A 207 -9.59 3.73 17.92
C SER A 207 -8.86 4.43 19.06
N PRO A 208 -8.66 3.74 20.20
CA PRO A 208 -7.89 4.29 21.31
C PRO A 208 -6.40 4.41 20.99
N THR A 209 -5.87 3.56 20.13
CA THR A 209 -4.46 3.45 19.75
C THR A 209 -4.33 3.19 18.26
N ASP A 210 -3.11 3.10 17.79
CA ASP A 210 -2.78 2.77 16.40
C ASP A 210 -3.24 1.36 16.00
N VAL A 211 -3.12 0.40 16.90
CA VAL A 211 -3.34 -1.04 16.68
C VAL A 211 -4.65 -1.38 15.96
N ASP A 212 -5.73 -0.68 16.30
CA ASP A 212 -7.06 -0.89 15.67
C ASP A 212 -7.46 0.29 14.76
N SER A 213 -6.54 1.18 14.40
CA SER A 213 -6.88 2.36 13.60
C SER A 213 -7.23 2.01 12.16
N ASP A 214 -6.77 0.89 11.65
CA ASP A 214 -6.91 0.49 10.25
C ASP A 214 -7.99 -0.57 9.98
N GLU A 215 -8.85 -0.85 10.96
CA GLU A 215 -9.81 -1.95 10.88
C GLU A 215 -10.79 -1.87 9.70
N THR A 216 -11.25 -0.65 9.37
CA THR A 216 -12.10 -0.45 8.20
C THR A 216 -11.30 -0.52 6.91
N PHE A 217 -10.04 -0.06 6.90
CA PHE A 217 -9.13 -0.23 5.78
C PHE A 217 -8.85 -1.72 5.53
N HIS A 218 -8.51 -2.50 6.55
CA HIS A 218 -8.28 -3.94 6.47
C HIS A 218 -9.48 -4.68 5.84
N LYS A 219 -10.71 -4.32 6.23
CA LYS A 219 -11.94 -4.89 5.67
C LYS A 219 -12.05 -4.71 4.17
N HIS A 220 -11.61 -3.59 3.62
CA HIS A 220 -11.77 -3.23 2.21
C HIS A 220 -10.57 -3.60 1.35
N PHE A 221 -9.35 -3.52 1.88
CA PHE A 221 -8.11 -3.58 1.13
C PHE A 221 -7.14 -4.68 1.58
N GLY A 222 -7.33 -5.27 2.77
CA GLY A 222 -6.41 -6.23 3.37
C GLY A 222 -5.30 -5.54 4.16
N PRO A 223 -4.05 -6.02 4.07
CA PRO A 223 -2.96 -5.48 4.88
C PRO A 223 -2.71 -3.99 4.58
N ASN A 224 -2.41 -3.21 5.62
CA ASN A 224 -2.06 -1.80 5.54
C ASN A 224 -0.64 -1.58 5.02
N TYR A 225 0.26 -2.59 5.16
CA TYR A 225 1.56 -2.62 4.51
C TYR A 225 1.86 -4.00 3.93
N TYR A 226 2.51 -4.03 2.78
CA TYR A 226 2.79 -5.25 2.01
C TYR A 226 3.77 -4.95 0.87
N SER A 227 4.15 -5.99 0.12
CA SER A 227 4.98 -5.84 -1.06
C SER A 227 4.51 -6.71 -2.23
N PHE A 228 4.98 -6.37 -3.42
CA PHE A 228 4.76 -7.15 -4.63
C PHE A 228 5.80 -6.80 -5.71
N ASP A 229 6.05 -7.73 -6.63
CA ASP A 229 6.89 -7.52 -7.79
C ASP A 229 6.07 -7.19 -9.04
N TYR A 230 6.61 -6.32 -9.90
CA TYR A 230 6.20 -6.19 -11.28
C TYR A 230 7.43 -5.83 -12.15
N GLY A 231 7.67 -6.59 -13.22
CA GLY A 231 8.87 -6.42 -14.04
C GLY A 231 10.16 -6.47 -13.22
N ALA A 232 11.03 -5.47 -13.37
CA ALA A 232 12.27 -5.33 -12.63
C ALA A 232 12.13 -4.54 -11.31
N VAL A 233 10.90 -4.24 -10.88
CA VAL A 233 10.63 -3.41 -9.70
C VAL A 233 10.04 -4.25 -8.57
N HIS A 234 10.51 -4.01 -7.37
CA HIS A 234 9.92 -4.47 -6.12
C HIS A 234 9.23 -3.30 -5.43
N PHE A 235 7.92 -3.39 -5.28
CA PHE A 235 7.07 -2.36 -4.69
C PHE A 235 6.81 -2.69 -3.23
N LEU A 236 7.08 -1.73 -2.34
CA LEU A 236 6.75 -1.75 -0.93
C LEU A 236 5.66 -0.71 -0.67
N VAL A 237 4.49 -1.16 -0.27
CA VAL A 237 3.41 -0.31 0.26
C VAL A 237 3.61 -0.23 1.76
N LEU A 238 3.67 0.98 2.29
CA LEU A 238 3.97 1.26 3.69
C LEU A 238 2.78 1.97 4.34
N ASP A 239 2.50 1.59 5.57
CA ASP A 239 1.68 2.36 6.48
C ASP A 239 2.59 3.25 7.31
N ASP A 240 2.53 4.54 7.06
CA ASP A 240 3.33 5.53 7.77
C ASP A 240 2.48 6.51 8.60
N VAL A 241 1.25 6.12 8.93
CA VAL A 241 0.30 6.89 9.73
C VAL A 241 0.17 6.31 11.13
N GLU A 242 0.97 6.78 12.08
CA GLU A 242 0.85 6.39 13.50
C GLU A 242 -0.25 7.18 14.21
N TRP A 243 -1.39 6.54 14.49
CA TRP A 243 -2.53 7.15 15.20
C TRP A 243 -2.39 7.09 16.72
N GLY A 244 -3.15 7.96 17.41
CA GLY A 244 -3.27 7.93 18.89
C GLY A 244 -2.27 8.79 19.62
N ARG A 245 -1.40 9.48 18.92
CA ARG A 245 -0.54 10.54 19.50
C ARG A 245 -1.42 11.62 20.13
N THR A 246 -0.89 12.32 21.13
CA THR A 246 -1.61 13.43 21.78
C THR A 246 -0.89 14.74 21.48
N ASN A 247 -1.58 15.67 20.85
CA ASN A 247 -1.02 16.98 20.57
C ASN A 247 -0.95 17.88 21.82
N SER A 248 -0.33 19.05 21.70
CA SER A 248 -0.18 20.02 22.80
C SER A 248 -1.50 20.53 23.41
N LYS A 249 -2.63 20.29 22.73
CA LYS A 249 -3.98 20.64 23.21
C LYS A 249 -4.72 19.47 23.84
N GLY A 250 -4.05 18.32 24.05
CA GLY A 250 -4.63 17.11 24.64
C GLY A 250 -5.61 16.37 23.70
N LYS A 251 -5.58 16.66 22.39
CA LYS A 251 -6.39 15.94 21.39
C LYS A 251 -5.57 14.86 20.73
N LYS A 252 -6.21 13.72 20.43
CA LYS A 252 -5.63 12.68 19.60
C LYS A 252 -5.28 13.24 18.22
N THR A 253 -4.18 12.76 17.69
CA THR A 253 -3.65 13.12 16.38
C THR A 253 -2.79 11.96 15.87
N TYR A 254 -2.33 12.05 14.65
CA TYR A 254 -1.36 11.12 14.05
C TYR A 254 0.03 11.78 13.94
N ALA A 255 1.04 10.94 13.69
CA ALA A 255 2.38 11.34 13.29
C ALA A 255 2.82 10.46 12.11
N GLY A 256 3.83 10.91 11.37
CA GLY A 256 4.47 10.08 10.34
C GLY A 256 5.52 9.18 10.98
N GLY A 257 5.39 7.85 10.81
CA GLY A 257 6.33 6.87 11.36
C GLY A 257 6.01 5.45 10.91
N LEU A 258 6.93 4.52 11.16
CA LEU A 258 6.76 3.09 10.89
C LEU A 258 6.86 2.30 12.20
N SER A 259 5.99 1.33 12.39
CA SER A 259 6.06 0.43 13.54
C SER A 259 7.31 -0.47 13.48
N GLU A 260 7.73 -1.02 14.64
CA GLU A 260 8.85 -1.96 14.70
C GLU A 260 8.55 -3.25 13.92
N GLU A 261 7.30 -3.70 13.93
CA GLU A 261 6.84 -4.86 13.16
C GLU A 261 7.01 -4.62 11.67
N GLN A 262 6.60 -3.45 11.19
CA GLN A 262 6.73 -3.10 9.78
C GLN A 262 8.20 -2.96 9.35
N LEU A 263 9.07 -2.36 10.17
CA LEU A 263 10.50 -2.32 9.90
C LEU A 263 11.10 -3.73 9.84
N THR A 264 10.67 -4.63 10.72
CA THR A 264 11.08 -6.04 10.70
C THR A 264 10.60 -6.75 9.42
N PHE A 265 9.36 -6.50 8.98
CA PHE A 265 8.85 -7.01 7.71
C PHE A 265 9.70 -6.53 6.54
N ILE A 266 10.00 -5.23 6.46
CA ILE A 266 10.82 -4.64 5.38
C ILE A 266 12.21 -5.28 5.34
N GLU A 267 12.85 -5.47 6.49
CA GLU A 267 14.17 -6.14 6.58
C GLU A 267 14.10 -7.58 6.04
N ASN A 268 13.12 -8.36 6.50
CA ASN A 268 12.93 -9.76 6.11
C ASN A 268 12.57 -9.92 4.62
N ASP A 269 11.73 -9.04 4.09
CA ASP A 269 11.34 -9.03 2.69
C ASP A 269 12.53 -8.67 1.79
N LEU A 270 13.19 -7.55 2.08
CA LEU A 270 14.34 -7.10 1.30
C LEU A 270 15.50 -8.10 1.32
N ALA A 271 15.66 -8.92 2.36
CA ALA A 271 16.66 -9.98 2.40
C ALA A 271 16.47 -11.03 1.28
N LEU A 272 15.25 -11.15 0.74
CA LEU A 272 14.91 -12.07 -0.36
C LEU A 272 14.93 -11.40 -1.74
N VAL A 273 14.98 -10.07 -1.78
CA VAL A 273 14.92 -9.30 -3.04
C VAL A 273 16.32 -9.13 -3.63
N PRO A 274 16.54 -9.51 -4.91
CA PRO A 274 17.81 -9.29 -5.59
C PRO A 274 18.24 -7.82 -5.59
N GLU A 275 19.57 -7.57 -5.49
CA GLU A 275 20.11 -6.20 -5.39
C GLU A 275 19.91 -5.37 -6.67
N GLU A 276 19.81 -6.04 -7.82
CA GLU A 276 19.60 -5.41 -9.13
C GLU A 276 18.18 -4.87 -9.37
N LYS A 277 17.22 -5.17 -8.48
CA LYS A 277 15.87 -4.62 -8.59
C LYS A 277 15.79 -3.18 -8.10
N LEU A 278 14.95 -2.38 -8.74
CA LEU A 278 14.51 -1.10 -8.20
C LEU A 278 13.60 -1.36 -7.00
N ILE A 279 13.91 -0.77 -5.85
CA ILE A 279 13.03 -0.75 -4.68
C ILE A 279 12.18 0.53 -4.73
N MET A 280 10.87 0.36 -4.92
CA MET A 280 9.90 1.46 -4.98
C MET A 280 9.07 1.48 -3.71
N LEU A 281 9.28 2.50 -2.86
CA LEU A 281 8.51 2.70 -1.63
C LEU A 281 7.30 3.59 -1.93
N MET A 282 6.12 3.18 -1.50
CA MET A 282 4.86 3.90 -1.64
C MET A 282 4.25 4.12 -0.26
N MET A 283 4.04 5.35 0.12
CA MET A 283 3.58 5.76 1.44
C MET A 283 2.64 6.96 1.33
N HIS A 284 2.01 7.36 2.42
CA HIS A 284 1.14 8.52 2.39
C HIS A 284 1.86 9.81 2.81
N ILE A 285 2.47 9.81 3.99
CA ILE A 285 3.19 10.97 4.52
C ILE A 285 4.58 11.04 3.86
N PRO A 286 5.07 12.23 3.44
CA PRO A 286 6.38 12.33 2.81
C PRO A 286 7.51 11.80 3.70
N LEU A 287 8.35 10.95 3.13
CA LEU A 287 9.49 10.30 3.79
C LEU A 287 10.36 11.28 4.60
N THR A 288 10.54 12.50 4.09
CA THR A 288 11.34 13.54 4.75
C THR A 288 10.73 14.06 6.06
N THR A 289 9.44 13.82 6.29
CA THR A 289 8.72 14.29 7.48
C THR A 289 8.44 13.18 8.50
N MET A 290 8.76 11.92 8.18
CA MET A 290 8.61 10.80 9.12
C MET A 290 9.58 10.93 10.29
N GLU A 291 9.11 10.63 11.51
CA GLU A 291 9.90 10.75 12.75
C GLU A 291 11.09 9.78 12.79
N ASN A 292 10.87 8.52 12.39
CA ASN A 292 11.88 7.48 12.40
C ASN A 292 12.41 7.09 11.00
N ARG A 293 12.40 8.04 10.05
CA ARG A 293 12.89 7.81 8.68
C ARG A 293 14.31 7.24 8.60
N SER A 294 15.17 7.55 9.58
CA SER A 294 16.53 7.01 9.63
C SER A 294 16.58 5.48 9.81
N ASP A 295 15.53 4.87 10.39
CA ASP A 295 15.44 3.42 10.52
C ASP A 295 15.17 2.81 9.15
N LEU A 296 14.25 3.40 8.37
CA LEU A 296 13.99 2.99 6.99
C LEU A 296 15.20 3.23 6.07
N TYR A 297 15.91 4.37 6.23
CA TYR A 297 17.11 4.64 5.44
C TYR A 297 18.12 3.50 5.57
N ARG A 298 18.42 3.03 6.78
CA ARG A 298 19.38 1.95 7.04
C ARG A 298 19.02 0.64 6.34
N LEU A 299 17.75 0.39 6.07
CA LEU A 299 17.29 -0.82 5.38
C LEU A 299 17.50 -0.75 3.86
N ILE A 300 17.47 0.46 3.28
CA ILE A 300 17.47 0.63 1.83
C ILE A 300 18.73 1.33 1.27
N GLU A 301 19.47 2.10 2.06
CA GLU A 301 20.58 2.97 1.59
C GLU A 301 21.74 2.23 0.92
N ARG A 302 21.86 0.91 1.12
CA ARG A 302 22.86 0.08 0.46
C ARG A 302 22.41 -0.44 -0.90
N ARG A 303 21.12 -0.28 -1.23
CA ARG A 303 20.55 -0.68 -2.51
C ARG A 303 20.94 0.31 -3.60
N PRO A 304 21.40 -0.14 -4.78
CA PRO A 304 21.84 0.77 -5.85
C PRO A 304 20.68 1.52 -6.50
N TYR A 305 19.44 0.98 -6.43
CA TYR A 305 18.28 1.55 -7.09
C TYR A 305 17.13 1.65 -6.10
N THR A 306 16.82 2.88 -5.67
CA THR A 306 15.74 3.19 -4.74
C THR A 306 14.97 4.41 -5.19
N LEU A 307 13.66 4.38 -4.98
CA LEU A 307 12.72 5.46 -5.28
C LEU A 307 11.61 5.44 -4.25
N SER A 308 11.06 6.59 -3.89
CA SER A 308 9.86 6.65 -3.07
C SER A 308 8.87 7.68 -3.57
N ILE A 309 7.58 7.46 -3.28
CA ILE A 309 6.49 8.35 -3.64
C ILE A 309 5.47 8.43 -2.50
N SER A 310 4.93 9.63 -2.27
CA SER A 310 3.90 9.91 -1.25
C SER A 310 2.82 10.87 -1.76
N GLY A 311 1.80 11.11 -0.93
CA GLY A 311 0.77 12.14 -1.11
C GLY A 311 0.81 13.20 -0.02
N HIS A 312 -0.34 13.41 0.67
CA HIS A 312 -0.55 14.13 1.92
C HIS A 312 -0.45 15.66 1.87
N THR A 313 0.53 16.24 1.20
CA THR A 313 0.81 17.68 1.34
C THR A 313 0.06 18.58 0.36
N HIS A 314 -0.64 18.02 -0.62
CA HIS A 314 -1.35 18.73 -1.69
C HIS A 314 -0.44 19.73 -2.44
N TRP A 315 0.74 19.28 -2.78
CA TRP A 315 1.68 19.94 -3.67
C TRP A 315 2.56 18.91 -4.35
N HIS A 316 3.09 19.21 -5.53
CA HIS A 316 4.02 18.32 -6.21
C HIS A 316 5.46 18.72 -5.93
N ALA A 317 6.31 17.76 -5.60
CA ALA A 317 7.72 18.01 -5.35
C ALA A 317 8.60 16.81 -5.68
N HIS A 318 9.79 17.10 -6.21
CA HIS A 318 10.89 16.15 -6.29
C HIS A 318 11.92 16.52 -5.20
N GLN A 319 12.12 15.63 -4.27
CA GLN A 319 13.07 15.79 -3.16
C GLN A 319 14.23 14.80 -3.34
N TYR A 320 15.44 15.29 -3.19
CA TYR A 320 16.65 14.46 -3.24
C TYR A 320 17.26 14.41 -1.85
N ILE A 321 17.08 13.28 -1.17
CA ILE A 321 17.51 13.03 0.18
C ILE A 321 19.00 12.69 0.16
N THR A 322 19.79 13.48 0.85
CA THR A 322 21.25 13.45 0.82
C THR A 322 21.84 13.15 2.19
N LYS A 323 23.19 13.20 2.29
CA LYS A 323 23.90 13.08 3.58
C LYS A 323 23.52 14.16 4.58
N GLU A 324 23.10 15.32 4.12
CA GLU A 324 22.62 16.40 4.99
C GLU A 324 21.32 16.03 5.70
N ASP A 325 20.54 15.11 5.07
CA ASP A 325 19.27 14.58 5.59
C ASP A 325 19.45 13.27 6.38
N GLY A 326 20.70 12.80 6.54
CA GLY A 326 21.03 11.55 7.21
C GLY A 326 21.04 10.30 6.31
N TRP A 327 21.02 10.47 4.99
CA TRP A 327 21.13 9.37 4.03
C TRP A 327 22.60 9.01 3.78
N GLU A 328 22.98 7.74 3.98
CA GLU A 328 24.33 7.25 3.78
C GLU A 328 24.56 6.47 2.48
N GLY A 329 23.52 6.40 1.62
CA GLY A 329 23.63 5.77 0.30
C GLY A 329 24.63 6.46 -0.63
N ALA A 330 25.08 5.75 -1.66
CA ALA A 330 26.09 6.23 -2.60
C ALA A 330 25.59 7.41 -3.45
N GLU A 331 24.33 7.35 -3.84
CA GLU A 331 23.63 8.39 -4.60
C GLU A 331 22.46 8.96 -3.76
N PRO A 332 22.02 10.20 -3.99
CA PRO A 332 20.87 10.77 -3.32
C PRO A 332 19.61 9.91 -3.58
N HIS A 333 18.82 9.68 -2.54
CA HIS A 333 17.53 9.01 -2.71
C HIS A 333 16.49 9.98 -3.26
N HIS A 334 15.84 9.59 -4.34
CA HIS A 334 14.78 10.39 -4.96
C HIS A 334 13.43 10.08 -4.30
N HIS A 335 12.84 11.08 -3.65
CA HIS A 335 11.48 11.04 -3.11
C HIS A 335 10.58 11.98 -3.90
N ILE A 336 9.40 11.49 -4.27
CA ILE A 336 8.39 12.25 -5.01
C ILE A 336 7.20 12.49 -4.09
N VAL A 337 6.80 13.74 -3.92
CA VAL A 337 5.48 14.10 -3.40
C VAL A 337 4.55 14.25 -4.61
N ASN A 338 3.54 13.39 -4.70
CA ASN A 338 2.70 13.28 -5.88
C ASN A 338 1.63 14.37 -5.96
N VAL A 339 1.17 14.61 -7.16
CA VAL A 339 0.03 15.51 -7.42
C VAL A 339 -1.26 14.96 -6.79
N THR A 340 -2.17 15.85 -6.48
CA THR A 340 -3.42 15.57 -5.77
C THR A 340 -4.60 15.52 -6.75
N VAL A 341 -5.34 14.42 -6.74
CA VAL A 341 -6.55 14.24 -7.57
C VAL A 341 -7.62 15.28 -7.22
N SER A 342 -7.81 15.55 -5.92
CA SER A 342 -8.82 16.50 -5.43
C SER A 342 -8.42 17.97 -5.58
N GLY A 343 -7.20 18.27 -6.03
CA GLY A 343 -6.64 19.62 -6.01
C GLY A 343 -6.68 20.18 -4.59
N SER A 344 -7.53 21.20 -4.32
CA SER A 344 -7.80 21.74 -2.98
C SER A 344 -9.17 21.27 -2.46
N TRP A 345 -9.31 19.96 -2.22
CA TRP A 345 -10.50 19.31 -1.62
C TRP A 345 -11.82 19.61 -2.35
N TRP A 346 -11.83 19.51 -3.68
CA TRP A 346 -13.02 19.72 -4.50
C TRP A 346 -13.71 21.07 -4.21
N LYS A 347 -12.92 22.12 -3.95
CA LYS A 347 -13.40 23.48 -3.72
C LYS A 347 -13.06 24.38 -4.89
N GLY A 348 -13.85 25.41 -5.11
CA GLY A 348 -13.60 26.38 -6.16
C GLY A 348 -14.83 26.66 -6.99
N LYS A 349 -14.63 27.42 -8.08
CA LYS A 349 -15.67 27.70 -9.06
C LYS A 349 -15.94 26.44 -9.87
N LYS A 350 -17.21 26.12 -10.07
CA LYS A 350 -17.62 24.99 -10.90
C LYS A 350 -17.42 25.31 -12.38
N ASP A 351 -16.94 24.33 -13.12
CA ASP A 351 -16.82 24.35 -14.57
C ASP A 351 -18.15 24.01 -15.27
N GLU A 352 -18.10 23.76 -16.58
CA GLU A 352 -19.25 23.42 -17.44
C GLU A 352 -19.90 22.07 -17.09
N LEU A 353 -19.16 21.16 -16.43
CA LEU A 353 -19.66 19.88 -15.95
C LEU A 353 -20.16 19.95 -14.50
N GLY A 354 -20.04 21.14 -13.87
CA GLY A 354 -20.41 21.33 -12.46
C GLY A 354 -19.34 20.82 -11.48
N ILE A 355 -18.13 20.50 -11.97
CA ILE A 355 -16.99 20.05 -11.16
C ILE A 355 -16.23 21.28 -10.65
N PRO A 356 -15.92 21.35 -9.34
CA PRO A 356 -15.11 22.43 -8.80
C PRO A 356 -13.71 22.45 -9.40
N HIS A 357 -13.31 23.57 -9.98
CA HIS A 357 -11.96 23.78 -10.46
C HIS A 357 -11.06 24.20 -9.30
N ALA A 358 -10.37 23.23 -8.70
CA ALA A 358 -9.48 23.44 -7.57
C ALA A 358 -8.02 23.27 -8.00
N THR A 359 -7.12 24.02 -7.36
CA THR A 359 -5.67 23.88 -7.58
C THR A 359 -4.99 23.53 -6.27
N MET A 360 -3.92 22.77 -6.34
CA MET A 360 -3.00 22.58 -5.22
C MET A 360 -2.29 23.89 -4.87
N ARG A 361 -1.53 23.89 -3.76
CA ARG A 361 -0.80 25.09 -3.28
C ARG A 361 0.27 25.59 -4.25
N ASP A 362 0.81 24.73 -5.08
CA ASP A 362 1.76 25.04 -6.15
C ASP A 362 1.10 25.49 -7.47
N GLY A 363 -0.23 25.50 -7.52
CA GLY A 363 -1.00 25.90 -8.68
C GLY A 363 -1.37 24.77 -9.64
N ALA A 364 -0.91 23.54 -9.41
CA ALA A 364 -1.30 22.40 -10.25
C ALA A 364 -2.80 22.11 -10.09
N PRO A 365 -3.53 21.89 -11.20
CA PRO A 365 -4.95 21.54 -11.16
C PRO A 365 -5.16 20.10 -10.70
N ASN A 366 -6.43 19.70 -10.57
CA ASN A 366 -6.83 18.30 -10.43
C ASN A 366 -6.12 17.44 -11.48
N GLY A 367 -5.62 16.28 -11.05
CA GLY A 367 -4.90 15.42 -11.97
C GLY A 367 -4.29 14.20 -11.29
N TYR A 368 -3.50 13.48 -12.04
CA TYR A 368 -2.85 12.26 -11.60
C TYR A 368 -1.49 12.12 -12.27
N SER A 369 -0.69 11.17 -11.79
CA SER A 369 0.60 10.89 -12.42
C SER A 369 0.59 9.55 -13.12
N ILE A 370 1.35 9.48 -14.22
CA ILE A 370 1.68 8.25 -14.94
C ILE A 370 3.19 8.04 -14.80
N MET A 371 3.58 6.96 -14.15
CA MET A 371 4.99 6.58 -14.08
C MET A 371 5.27 5.49 -15.11
N THR A 372 6.25 5.74 -15.97
CA THR A 372 6.76 4.76 -16.92
C THR A 372 8.07 4.19 -16.36
N PHE A 373 8.09 2.89 -16.17
CA PHE A 373 9.28 2.14 -15.78
C PHE A 373 9.96 1.55 -17.02
N ASP A 374 11.29 1.51 -17.02
CA ASP A 374 12.12 0.83 -18.01
C ASP A 374 13.31 0.16 -17.30
N GLY A 375 13.10 -1.09 -16.89
CA GLY A 375 14.00 -1.77 -15.97
C GLY A 375 14.02 -1.07 -14.61
N VAL A 376 15.18 -0.55 -14.23
CA VAL A 376 15.37 0.23 -12.99
C VAL A 376 15.22 1.75 -13.19
N ASN A 377 15.04 2.19 -14.43
CA ASN A 377 14.81 3.60 -14.75
C ASN A 377 13.33 3.92 -14.72
N HIS A 378 13.02 5.19 -14.48
CA HIS A 378 11.64 5.66 -14.45
C HIS A 378 11.53 7.10 -14.97
N THR A 379 10.35 7.42 -15.47
CA THR A 379 9.90 8.80 -15.72
C THR A 379 8.54 9.00 -15.11
N LEU A 380 8.23 10.21 -14.66
CA LEU A 380 6.94 10.59 -14.12
C LEU A 380 6.37 11.72 -14.94
N ASP A 381 5.15 11.52 -15.45
CA ASP A 381 4.38 12.51 -16.17
C ASP A 381 3.16 12.90 -15.35
N PHE A 382 2.99 14.18 -15.08
CA PHE A 382 1.76 14.73 -14.57
C PHE A 382 0.73 14.86 -15.68
N LYS A 383 -0.50 14.42 -15.43
CA LYS A 383 -1.65 14.58 -16.32
C LYS A 383 -2.72 15.42 -15.64
N ALA A 384 -2.86 16.67 -16.07
CA ALA A 384 -3.98 17.50 -15.66
C ALA A 384 -5.30 16.91 -16.19
N ALA A 385 -6.27 16.74 -15.30
CA ALA A 385 -7.55 16.12 -15.62
C ALA A 385 -8.23 16.82 -16.80
N ARG A 386 -8.70 16.06 -17.76
CA ARG A 386 -9.39 16.52 -18.99
C ARG A 386 -8.63 17.52 -19.87
N GLN A 387 -7.37 17.75 -19.58
CA GLN A 387 -6.52 18.61 -20.42
C GLN A 387 -5.74 17.75 -21.44
N PRO A 388 -5.27 18.32 -22.56
CA PRO A 388 -4.35 17.64 -23.45
C PRO A 388 -3.09 17.15 -22.71
N ALA A 389 -2.45 16.09 -23.23
CA ALA A 389 -1.25 15.53 -22.60
C ALA A 389 -0.05 16.50 -22.56
N ASP A 390 -0.02 17.49 -23.43
CA ASP A 390 1.00 18.54 -23.52
C ASP A 390 0.60 19.83 -22.79
N TYR A 391 -0.46 19.80 -21.99
CA TYR A 391 -0.88 20.93 -21.16
C TYR A 391 0.17 21.18 -20.06
N GLN A 392 0.67 22.41 -19.99
CA GLN A 392 1.65 22.90 -19.02
C GLN A 392 1.07 24.03 -18.17
#